data_1a3d4cdf6e76a02e49d43ea8fae6d1cf
#
_entry.id   1a3d4cdf6e76a02e49d43ea8fae6d1cf
#
_cell.length_a   1.000
_cell.length_b   1.000
_cell.length_c   1.000
_cell.angle_alpha   90.00
_cell.angle_beta   90.00
_cell.angle_gamma   90.00
#
_symmetry.space_group_name_H-M   'P 1'
#
loop_
_entity.id
_entity.type
_entity.pdbx_description
1 polymer ?
#
loop_
_entity_poly.entity_id
_entity_poly.type
_entity_poly.pdbx_seq_one_letter_code
_entity_poly.pdbx_strand_id
1 'polypeptide(L)'
;MKRNIYVFAGESYMVRESFARLKASLDIQMEELNVTVFSEMPPADQLIETCAAVPFLSPVRLVAVRDCTALTAAGDKDEAKKIADYLERLPDTTVLALCVAEAPDKRRTLYKRAAELGTVREFPEPNPAGCVSFVAEQAKKQGARIGRVAAQLLVDLVGCDYYALANEVAKLAVYTGGREITAEDIN
;
A
#
# COMPACT_ATOMS: atom_id res chain seq x y z
N MET A 1 15.21 -17.85 2.47
CA MET A 1 13.96 -17.55 3.17
C MET A 1 13.64 -16.07 2.97
N LYS A 2 12.42 -15.68 2.58
CA LYS A 2 12.08 -14.26 2.44
C LYS A 2 12.00 -13.60 3.81
N ARG A 3 12.52 -12.37 3.93
CA ARG A 3 12.43 -11.55 5.14
C ARG A 3 11.11 -10.77 5.20
N ASN A 4 10.79 -10.22 6.35
CA ASN A 4 9.61 -9.39 6.57
C ASN A 4 9.78 -7.97 5.97
N ILE A 5 10.17 -7.90 4.69
CA ILE A 5 10.37 -6.67 3.91
C ILE A 5 9.28 -6.61 2.85
N TYR A 6 8.56 -5.49 2.80
CA TYR A 6 7.49 -5.24 1.84
C TYR A 6 7.74 -3.92 1.13
N VAL A 7 7.63 -3.93 -0.19
CA VAL A 7 7.62 -2.73 -1.03
C VAL A 7 6.27 -2.64 -1.71
N PHE A 8 5.60 -1.51 -1.56
CA PHE A 8 4.37 -1.16 -2.26
C PHE A 8 4.62 0.10 -3.07
N ALA A 9 4.50 0.03 -4.39
CA ALA A 9 4.86 1.12 -5.27
C ALA A 9 3.84 1.30 -6.41
N GLY A 10 3.64 2.53 -6.87
CA GLY A 10 2.75 2.87 -7.98
C GLY A 10 1.47 3.57 -7.53
N GLU A 11 0.31 3.16 -8.03
CA GLU A 11 -0.96 3.84 -7.80
C GLU A 11 -1.27 3.99 -6.30
N SER A 12 -1.55 5.21 -5.88
CA SER A 12 -1.55 5.66 -4.48
C SER A 12 -2.61 4.98 -3.61
N TYR A 13 -3.83 4.76 -4.13
CA TYR A 13 -4.90 4.08 -3.41
C TYR A 13 -4.52 2.62 -3.12
N MET A 14 -3.98 1.91 -4.12
CA MET A 14 -3.59 0.51 -3.99
C MET A 14 -2.38 0.32 -3.06
N VAL A 15 -1.44 1.26 -3.10
CA VAL A 15 -0.32 1.33 -2.15
C VAL A 15 -0.84 1.44 -0.72
N ARG A 16 -1.74 2.41 -0.46
CA ARG A 16 -2.33 2.64 0.85
C ARG A 16 -3.14 1.44 1.35
N GLU A 17 -3.98 0.86 0.50
CA GLU A 17 -4.78 -0.33 0.82
C GLU A 17 -3.91 -1.54 1.14
N SER A 18 -2.83 -1.73 0.38
CA SER A 18 -1.92 -2.85 0.59
C SER A 18 -1.14 -2.71 1.90
N PHE A 19 -0.71 -1.50 2.24
CA PHE A 19 -0.11 -1.22 3.55
C PHE A 19 -1.11 -1.45 4.69
N ALA A 20 -2.35 -0.96 4.57
CA ALA A 20 -3.39 -1.16 5.59
C ALA A 20 -3.69 -2.65 5.80
N ARG A 21 -3.77 -3.45 4.74
CA ARG A 21 -3.95 -4.91 4.82
C ARG A 21 -2.75 -5.60 5.47
N LEU A 22 -1.52 -5.19 5.12
CA LEU A 22 -0.33 -5.72 5.79
C LEU A 22 -0.42 -5.46 7.28
N LYS A 23 -0.64 -4.20 7.69
CA LYS A 23 -0.75 -3.83 9.10
C LYS A 23 -1.83 -4.65 9.82
N ALA A 24 -3.02 -4.77 9.22
CA ALA A 24 -4.13 -5.55 9.80
C ALA A 24 -3.87 -7.06 9.88
N SER A 25 -2.92 -7.59 9.10
CA SER A 25 -2.54 -9.02 9.13
C SER A 25 -1.49 -9.37 10.19
N LEU A 26 -0.91 -8.35 10.84
CA LEU A 26 0.13 -8.54 11.84
C LEU A 26 -0.48 -8.62 13.23
N ASP A 27 0.00 -9.57 14.03
CA ASP A 27 -0.34 -9.66 15.46
C ASP A 27 0.55 -8.70 16.26
N ILE A 28 0.18 -7.40 16.26
CA ILE A 28 0.91 -6.35 16.96
C ILE A 28 0.16 -6.01 18.26
N GLN A 29 0.84 -6.22 19.37
CA GLN A 29 0.39 -5.75 20.67
C GLN A 29 0.97 -4.36 20.95
N MET A 30 0.26 -3.53 21.72
CA MET A 30 0.70 -2.16 22.08
C MET A 30 1.17 -1.37 20.86
N GLU A 31 0.26 -1.14 19.91
CA GLU A 31 0.58 -0.49 18.62
C GLU A 31 1.34 0.83 18.79
N GLU A 32 1.03 1.63 19.82
CA GLU A 32 1.67 2.90 20.12
C GLU A 32 3.18 2.79 20.39
N LEU A 33 3.67 1.60 20.78
CA LEU A 33 5.08 1.34 21.04
C LEU A 33 5.75 0.51 19.93
N ASN A 34 4.96 -0.22 19.16
CA ASN A 34 5.46 -1.20 18.19
C ASN A 34 5.17 -0.84 16.72
N VAL A 35 4.44 0.26 16.46
CA VAL A 35 4.20 0.74 15.10
C VAL A 35 4.81 2.12 14.94
N THR A 36 5.80 2.24 14.05
CA THR A 36 6.39 3.52 13.67
C THR A 36 6.13 3.76 12.18
N VAL A 37 5.47 4.87 11.86
CA VAL A 37 5.17 5.26 10.49
C VAL A 37 5.79 6.62 10.20
N PHE A 38 6.76 6.64 9.31
CA PHE A 38 7.33 7.86 8.77
C PHE A 38 6.48 8.32 7.58
N SER A 39 6.03 9.58 7.60
CA SER A 39 5.26 10.15 6.49
C SER A 39 6.13 10.38 5.25
N GLU A 40 7.39 10.74 5.47
CA GLU A 40 8.42 10.99 4.46
C GLU A 40 9.64 10.12 4.75
N MET A 41 10.58 10.08 3.82
CA MET A 41 11.82 9.32 3.97
C MET A 41 12.69 9.92 5.09
N PRO A 42 12.92 9.20 6.21
CA PRO A 42 13.84 9.64 7.25
C PRO A 42 15.30 9.41 6.81
N PRO A 43 16.30 10.00 7.49
CA PRO A 43 17.69 9.60 7.33
C PRO A 43 17.87 8.09 7.53
N ALA A 44 18.75 7.46 6.73
CA ALA A 44 18.94 6.01 6.78
C ALA A 44 19.31 5.51 8.19
N ASP A 45 20.15 6.23 8.89
CA ASP A 45 20.60 5.85 10.24
C ASP A 45 19.40 5.81 11.23
N GLN A 46 18.48 6.79 11.14
CA GLN A 46 17.24 6.80 11.94
C GLN A 46 16.33 5.63 11.61
N LEU A 47 16.15 5.32 10.32
CA LEU A 47 15.33 4.17 9.89
C LEU A 47 15.93 2.85 10.41
N ILE A 48 17.24 2.70 10.28
CA ILE A 48 17.99 1.51 10.72
C ILE A 48 17.86 1.33 12.24
N GLU A 49 18.08 2.39 13.02
CA GLU A 49 17.93 2.36 14.47
C GLU A 49 16.50 1.96 14.87
N THR A 50 15.49 2.56 14.22
CA THR A 50 14.09 2.23 14.46
C THR A 50 13.78 0.76 14.15
N CYS A 51 14.34 0.23 13.05
CA CYS A 51 14.18 -1.17 12.67
C CYS A 51 14.92 -2.14 13.59
N ALA A 52 16.04 -1.74 14.16
CA ALA A 52 16.86 -2.57 15.04
C ALA A 52 16.29 -2.70 16.46
N ALA A 53 15.37 -1.81 16.85
CA ALA A 53 14.79 -1.83 18.18
C ALA A 53 13.91 -3.08 18.39
N VAL A 54 14.02 -3.70 19.56
CA VAL A 54 13.24 -4.89 19.95
C VAL A 54 11.77 -4.50 20.16
N PRO A 55 10.80 -5.30 19.71
CA PRO A 55 9.39 -5.04 20.00
C PRO A 55 9.11 -5.15 21.51
N PHE A 56 8.24 -4.28 22.01
CA PHE A 56 7.86 -4.24 23.42
C PHE A 56 6.57 -5.04 23.64
N LEU A 57 6.66 -6.14 24.37
CA LEU A 57 5.53 -7.04 24.69
C LEU A 57 4.68 -7.42 23.45
N SER A 58 5.34 -7.55 22.30
CA SER A 58 4.70 -7.90 21.03
C SER A 58 5.58 -8.90 20.26
N PRO A 59 5.00 -9.84 19.50
CA PRO A 59 5.78 -10.75 18.68
C PRO A 59 6.54 -10.04 17.55
N VAL A 60 5.99 -8.93 17.04
CA VAL A 60 6.59 -8.15 15.96
C VAL A 60 6.41 -6.65 16.18
N ARG A 61 7.27 -5.86 15.54
CA ARG A 61 7.07 -4.43 15.34
C ARG A 61 6.95 -4.11 13.86
N LEU A 62 6.20 -3.07 13.54
CA LEU A 62 6.05 -2.55 12.18
C LEU A 62 6.76 -1.20 12.07
N VAL A 63 7.67 -1.10 11.11
CA VAL A 63 8.29 0.16 10.69
C VAL A 63 7.87 0.42 9.25
N ALA A 64 7.32 1.58 8.98
CA ALA A 64 6.85 1.93 7.64
C ALA A 64 7.33 3.31 7.21
N VAL A 65 7.64 3.46 5.93
CA VAL A 65 7.90 4.74 5.27
C VAL A 65 6.83 4.92 4.20
N ARG A 66 5.98 5.97 4.30
CA ARG A 66 4.86 6.19 3.37
C ARG A 66 5.27 6.82 2.05
N ASP A 67 6.33 7.62 2.08
CA ASP A 67 6.92 8.22 0.88
C ASP A 67 8.42 7.91 0.85
N CYS A 68 8.73 6.69 0.42
CA CYS A 68 10.11 6.19 0.35
C CYS A 68 10.79 6.66 -0.94
N THR A 69 11.20 7.92 -0.99
CA THR A 69 11.91 8.51 -2.14
C THR A 69 13.22 7.77 -2.47
N ALA A 70 13.82 7.05 -1.52
CA ALA A 70 14.98 6.19 -1.77
C ALA A 70 14.75 5.09 -2.82
N LEU A 71 13.48 4.75 -3.11
CA LEU A 71 13.10 3.84 -4.20
C LEU A 71 12.98 4.53 -5.56
N THR A 72 13.03 5.86 -5.63
CA THR A 72 12.80 6.65 -6.86
C THR A 72 14.08 7.23 -7.42
N ALA A 73 14.03 7.80 -8.61
CA ALA A 73 15.18 8.47 -9.23
C ALA A 73 15.62 9.73 -8.45
N ALA A 74 14.68 10.38 -7.74
CA ALA A 74 14.92 11.60 -6.98
C ALA A 74 15.63 11.35 -5.62
N GLY A 75 15.53 10.12 -5.08
CA GLY A 75 16.08 9.82 -3.77
C GLY A 75 17.61 9.81 -3.71
N ASP A 76 18.15 10.07 -2.54
CA ASP A 76 19.59 10.03 -2.27
C ASP A 76 20.14 8.61 -2.46
N LYS A 77 21.27 8.47 -3.20
CA LYS A 77 21.86 7.17 -3.54
C LYS A 77 22.61 6.55 -2.38
N ASP A 78 23.28 7.37 -1.57
CA ASP A 78 24.10 6.89 -0.46
C ASP A 78 23.18 6.43 0.69
N GLU A 79 22.13 7.19 0.98
CA GLU A 79 21.09 6.78 1.93
C GLU A 79 20.37 5.50 1.49
N ALA A 80 19.99 5.39 0.20
CA ALA A 80 19.39 4.18 -0.35
C ALA A 80 20.33 2.97 -0.25
N LYS A 81 21.63 3.16 -0.44
CA LYS A 81 22.64 2.11 -0.30
C LYS A 81 22.80 1.65 1.15
N LYS A 82 22.88 2.58 2.10
CA LYS A 82 22.95 2.23 3.54
C LYS A 82 21.79 1.34 3.95
N ILE A 83 20.55 1.71 3.54
CA ILE A 83 19.37 0.91 3.84
C ILE A 83 19.45 -0.46 3.16
N ALA A 84 19.83 -0.51 1.86
CA ALA A 84 19.97 -1.77 1.13
C ALA A 84 20.93 -2.74 1.80
N ASP A 85 22.08 -2.25 2.28
CA ASP A 85 23.09 -3.04 2.99
C ASP A 85 22.57 -3.52 4.37
N TYR A 86 21.67 -2.78 4.99
CA TYR A 86 21.05 -3.16 6.25
C TYR A 86 19.97 -4.24 6.09
N LEU A 87 19.27 -4.32 4.96
CA LEU A 87 18.15 -5.27 4.77
C LEU A 87 18.51 -6.73 5.08
N GLU A 88 19.74 -7.13 4.86
CA GLU A 88 20.22 -8.49 5.22
C GLU A 88 20.28 -8.74 6.73
N ARG A 89 20.39 -7.68 7.52
CA ARG A 89 20.49 -7.73 8.98
C ARG A 89 19.21 -7.34 9.68
N LEU A 90 18.13 -7.11 8.92
CA LEU A 90 16.80 -6.79 9.49
C LEU A 90 16.39 -7.89 10.48
N PRO A 91 16.06 -7.56 11.74
CA PRO A 91 15.58 -8.56 12.70
C PRO A 91 14.32 -9.27 12.21
N ASP A 92 14.19 -10.57 12.48
CA ASP A 92 13.01 -11.34 12.09
C ASP A 92 11.72 -10.87 12.81
N THR A 93 11.88 -10.17 13.95
CA THR A 93 10.80 -9.53 14.70
C THR A 93 10.37 -8.18 14.14
N THR A 94 11.06 -7.66 13.12
CA THR A 94 10.73 -6.37 12.50
C THR A 94 10.13 -6.60 11.12
N VAL A 95 8.96 -5.99 10.88
CA VAL A 95 8.33 -5.89 9.57
C VAL A 95 8.62 -4.49 9.03
N LEU A 96 9.31 -4.41 7.88
CA LEU A 96 9.62 -3.15 7.21
C LEU A 96 8.76 -3.00 5.97
N ALA A 97 7.97 -1.91 5.90
CA ALA A 97 7.16 -1.55 4.75
C ALA A 97 7.67 -0.25 4.12
N LEU A 98 8.11 -0.32 2.88
CA LEU A 98 8.55 0.83 2.08
C LEU A 98 7.48 1.12 1.02
N CYS A 99 6.80 2.26 1.14
CA CYS A 99 5.72 2.65 0.24
C CYS A 99 6.15 3.87 -0.58
N VAL A 100 5.75 3.91 -1.84
CA VAL A 100 5.93 5.08 -2.71
C VAL A 100 4.78 5.16 -3.71
N ALA A 101 4.15 6.35 -3.83
CA ALA A 101 2.98 6.58 -4.68
C ALA A 101 3.38 6.93 -6.13
N GLU A 102 4.43 6.31 -6.63
CA GLU A 102 4.91 6.42 -8.02
C GLU A 102 5.66 5.15 -8.43
N ALA A 103 5.99 5.03 -9.71
CA ALA A 103 6.77 3.89 -10.21
C ALA A 103 8.20 3.89 -9.63
N PRO A 104 8.68 2.78 -9.06
CA PRO A 104 10.00 2.72 -8.48
C PRO A 104 11.08 2.64 -9.57
N ASP A 105 12.27 3.19 -9.30
CA ASP A 105 13.44 2.99 -10.16
C ASP A 105 14.06 1.62 -9.87
N LYS A 106 13.76 0.65 -10.72
CA LYS A 106 14.23 -0.76 -10.61
C LYS A 106 15.76 -0.91 -10.68
N ARG A 107 16.48 0.13 -11.08
CA ARG A 107 17.95 0.14 -11.13
C ARG A 107 18.55 0.41 -9.76
N ARG A 108 17.77 1.01 -8.84
CA ARG A 108 18.22 1.33 -7.47
C ARG A 108 18.62 0.08 -6.71
N THR A 109 19.72 0.18 -5.97
CA THR A 109 20.23 -0.91 -5.13
C THR A 109 19.20 -1.33 -4.09
N LEU A 110 18.52 -0.36 -3.45
CA LEU A 110 17.48 -0.64 -2.47
C LEU A 110 16.32 -1.46 -3.06
N TYR A 111 15.83 -1.09 -4.27
CA TYR A 111 14.77 -1.85 -4.93
C TYR A 111 15.21 -3.29 -5.21
N LYS A 112 16.40 -3.48 -5.79
CA LYS A 112 16.93 -4.81 -6.13
C LYS A 112 17.06 -5.70 -4.89
N ARG A 113 17.63 -5.14 -3.81
CA ARG A 113 17.79 -5.88 -2.55
C ARG A 113 16.45 -6.20 -1.90
N ALA A 114 15.52 -5.26 -1.88
CA ALA A 114 14.19 -5.51 -1.35
C ALA A 114 13.43 -6.56 -2.16
N ALA A 115 13.58 -6.59 -3.49
CA ALA A 115 12.98 -7.61 -4.36
C ALA A 115 13.59 -9.00 -4.15
N GLU A 116 14.89 -9.07 -3.88
CA GLU A 116 15.59 -10.33 -3.60
C GLU A 116 15.20 -10.91 -2.22
N LEU A 117 15.18 -10.08 -1.19
CA LEU A 117 15.02 -10.49 0.20
C LEU A 117 13.57 -10.49 0.68
N GLY A 118 12.71 -9.71 0.07
CA GLY A 118 11.34 -9.45 0.52
C GLY A 118 10.25 -9.70 -0.51
N THR A 119 9.19 -8.95 -0.40
CA THR A 119 8.04 -8.97 -1.30
C THR A 119 7.83 -7.58 -1.90
N VAL A 120 7.84 -7.48 -3.23
CA VAL A 120 7.53 -6.25 -3.96
C VAL A 120 6.18 -6.41 -4.64
N ARG A 121 5.32 -5.40 -4.50
CA ARG A 121 4.07 -5.26 -5.24
C ARG A 121 4.05 -3.90 -5.91
N GLU A 122 3.92 -3.92 -7.23
CA GLU A 122 3.76 -2.72 -8.05
C GLU A 122 2.32 -2.62 -8.52
N PHE A 123 1.77 -1.43 -8.46
CA PHE A 123 0.41 -1.12 -8.88
C PHE A 123 0.49 -0.16 -10.07
N PRO A 124 0.16 -0.61 -11.27
CA PRO A 124 0.17 0.26 -12.44
C PRO A 124 -0.90 1.34 -12.33
N GLU A 125 -0.74 2.39 -13.11
CA GLU A 125 -1.77 3.42 -13.27
C GLU A 125 -3.10 2.79 -13.70
N PRO A 126 -4.24 3.31 -13.20
CA PRO A 126 -5.55 2.81 -13.54
C PRO A 126 -5.83 2.91 -15.04
N ASN A 127 -6.47 1.88 -15.58
CA ASN A 127 -7.04 1.92 -16.93
C ASN A 127 -8.54 1.64 -16.85
N PRO A 128 -9.34 2.03 -17.86
CA PRO A 128 -10.81 1.91 -17.80
C PRO A 128 -11.32 0.51 -17.45
N ALA A 129 -10.73 -0.54 -18.03
CA ALA A 129 -11.12 -1.92 -17.72
C ALA A 129 -10.78 -2.32 -16.28
N GLY A 130 -9.62 -1.88 -15.78
CA GLY A 130 -9.21 -2.06 -14.39
C GLY A 130 -10.14 -1.31 -13.43
N CYS A 131 -10.56 -0.08 -13.79
CA CYS A 131 -11.50 0.71 -13.00
C CYS A 131 -12.87 0.04 -12.85
N VAL A 132 -13.39 -0.56 -13.92
CA VAL A 132 -14.65 -1.32 -13.85
C VAL A 132 -14.55 -2.53 -12.91
N SER A 133 -13.43 -3.26 -12.99
CA SER A 133 -13.17 -4.38 -12.09
C SER A 133 -13.03 -3.92 -10.64
N PHE A 134 -12.33 -2.81 -10.42
CA PHE A 134 -12.17 -2.19 -9.12
C PHE A 134 -13.51 -1.79 -8.48
N VAL A 135 -14.40 -1.14 -9.26
CA VAL A 135 -15.76 -0.76 -8.81
C VAL A 135 -16.55 -1.99 -8.34
N ALA A 136 -16.52 -3.09 -9.10
CA ALA A 136 -17.19 -4.32 -8.72
C ALA A 136 -16.62 -4.94 -7.42
N GLU A 137 -15.29 -4.92 -7.25
CA GLU A 137 -14.64 -5.37 -6.02
C GLU A 137 -14.97 -4.47 -4.82
N GLN A 138 -15.00 -3.15 -5.00
CA GLN A 138 -15.37 -2.23 -3.93
C GLN A 138 -16.83 -2.42 -3.51
N ALA A 139 -17.76 -2.56 -4.45
CA ALA A 139 -19.16 -2.85 -4.15
C ALA A 139 -19.29 -4.13 -3.29
N LYS A 140 -18.59 -5.19 -3.67
CA LYS A 140 -18.56 -6.44 -2.90
C LYS A 140 -18.02 -6.25 -1.47
N LYS A 141 -16.94 -5.44 -1.29
CA LYS A 141 -16.40 -5.12 0.03
C LYS A 141 -17.40 -4.36 0.91
N GLN A 142 -18.26 -3.54 0.30
CA GLN A 142 -19.34 -2.80 0.97
C GLN A 142 -20.62 -3.63 1.17
N GLY A 143 -20.59 -4.93 0.83
CA GLY A 143 -21.77 -5.79 0.95
C GLY A 143 -22.83 -5.59 -0.13
N ALA A 144 -22.51 -4.81 -1.18
CA ALA A 144 -23.39 -4.55 -2.33
C ALA A 144 -22.92 -5.35 -3.57
N ARG A 145 -23.74 -5.31 -4.62
CA ARG A 145 -23.41 -5.81 -5.95
C ARG A 145 -23.63 -4.72 -6.98
N ILE A 146 -22.88 -4.74 -8.06
CA ILE A 146 -23.04 -3.84 -9.19
C ILE A 146 -22.80 -4.61 -10.48
N GLY A 147 -23.73 -4.48 -11.44
CA GLY A 147 -23.56 -5.09 -12.76
C GLY A 147 -22.53 -4.35 -13.60
N ARG A 148 -21.94 -5.03 -14.59
CA ARG A 148 -20.87 -4.47 -15.44
C ARG A 148 -21.29 -3.17 -16.14
N VAL A 149 -22.54 -3.07 -16.61
CA VAL A 149 -23.05 -1.88 -17.30
C VAL A 149 -23.11 -0.68 -16.35
N ALA A 150 -23.62 -0.87 -15.14
CA ALA A 150 -23.66 0.17 -14.10
C ALA A 150 -22.24 0.56 -13.64
N ALA A 151 -21.35 -0.43 -13.47
CA ALA A 151 -19.95 -0.15 -13.12
C ALA A 151 -19.22 0.66 -14.22
N GLN A 152 -19.47 0.34 -15.51
CA GLN A 152 -18.91 1.12 -16.62
C GLN A 152 -19.48 2.55 -16.62
N LEU A 153 -20.79 2.73 -16.44
CA LEU A 153 -21.40 4.05 -16.34
C LEU A 153 -20.78 4.88 -15.21
N LEU A 154 -20.55 4.29 -14.04
CA LEU A 154 -19.90 4.97 -12.92
C LEU A 154 -18.49 5.41 -13.29
N VAL A 155 -17.71 4.56 -13.95
CA VAL A 155 -16.36 4.91 -14.42
C VAL A 155 -16.39 6.01 -15.47
N ASP A 156 -17.36 6.00 -16.38
CA ASP A 156 -17.50 7.02 -17.43
C ASP A 156 -17.84 8.40 -16.84
N LEU A 157 -18.60 8.44 -15.74
CA LEU A 157 -18.99 9.68 -15.05
C LEU A 157 -17.92 10.21 -14.09
N VAL A 158 -17.26 9.34 -13.35
CA VAL A 158 -16.30 9.71 -12.29
C VAL A 158 -14.87 9.78 -12.80
N GLY A 159 -14.56 9.02 -13.86
CA GLY A 159 -13.18 8.82 -14.33
C GLY A 159 -12.46 7.68 -13.61
N CYS A 160 -11.17 7.51 -13.92
CA CYS A 160 -10.32 6.44 -13.40
C CYS A 160 -9.50 6.87 -12.16
N ASP A 161 -10.13 7.55 -11.21
CA ASP A 161 -9.55 7.84 -9.90
C ASP A 161 -10.10 6.84 -8.86
N TYR A 162 -9.22 5.99 -8.31
CA TYR A 162 -9.64 4.95 -7.37
C TYR A 162 -10.19 5.50 -6.05
N TYR A 163 -9.73 6.67 -5.57
CA TYR A 163 -10.30 7.30 -4.38
C TYR A 163 -11.72 7.79 -4.64
N ALA A 164 -11.93 8.48 -5.76
CA ALA A 164 -13.25 8.96 -6.17
C ALA A 164 -14.21 7.79 -6.38
N LEU A 165 -13.80 6.76 -7.14
CA LEU A 165 -14.61 5.57 -7.39
C LEU A 165 -14.96 4.82 -6.10
N ALA A 166 -14.02 4.65 -5.18
CA ALA A 166 -14.27 3.99 -3.90
C ALA A 166 -15.28 4.76 -3.06
N ASN A 167 -15.19 6.10 -3.03
CA ASN A 167 -16.13 6.97 -2.30
C ASN A 167 -17.54 6.90 -2.90
N GLU A 168 -17.66 6.96 -4.24
CA GLU A 168 -18.97 6.86 -4.92
C GLU A 168 -19.61 5.48 -4.67
N VAL A 169 -18.84 4.41 -4.79
CA VAL A 169 -19.35 3.05 -4.50
C VAL A 169 -19.81 2.94 -3.04
N ALA A 170 -19.07 3.51 -2.08
CA ALA A 170 -19.48 3.49 -0.68
C ALA A 170 -20.81 4.23 -0.46
N LYS A 171 -21.01 5.39 -1.08
CA LYS A 171 -22.28 6.14 -1.02
C LYS A 171 -23.42 5.35 -1.64
N LEU A 172 -23.22 4.78 -2.83
CA LEU A 172 -24.22 3.97 -3.53
C LEU A 172 -24.58 2.71 -2.74
N ALA A 173 -23.63 2.03 -2.12
CA ALA A 173 -23.88 0.85 -1.30
C ALA A 173 -24.76 1.17 -0.09
N VAL A 174 -24.54 2.31 0.57
CA VAL A 174 -25.41 2.79 1.65
C VAL A 174 -26.80 3.15 1.14
N TYR A 175 -26.88 3.89 0.03
CA TYR A 175 -28.15 4.32 -0.58
C TYR A 175 -29.01 3.14 -0.97
N THR A 176 -28.43 2.11 -1.55
CA THR A 176 -29.17 0.92 -2.01
C THR A 176 -29.52 -0.06 -0.89
N GLY A 177 -28.96 0.11 0.31
CA GLY A 177 -29.27 -0.76 1.45
C GLY A 177 -28.91 -2.24 1.22
N GLY A 178 -27.89 -2.52 0.40
CA GLY A 178 -27.39 -3.88 0.09
C GLY A 178 -28.08 -4.54 -1.12
N ARG A 179 -29.07 -3.91 -1.77
CA ARG A 179 -29.55 -4.36 -3.08
C ARG A 179 -28.50 -4.09 -4.17
N GLU A 180 -28.71 -4.65 -5.34
CA GLU A 180 -27.84 -4.36 -6.49
C GLU A 180 -27.90 -2.88 -6.89
N ILE A 181 -26.72 -2.30 -7.11
CA ILE A 181 -26.56 -0.94 -7.63
C ILE A 181 -26.85 -0.98 -9.14
N THR A 182 -27.83 -0.21 -9.58
CA THR A 182 -28.24 -0.13 -10.98
C THR A 182 -27.79 1.17 -11.65
N ALA A 183 -27.94 1.28 -12.96
CA ALA A 183 -27.66 2.52 -13.68
C ALA A 183 -28.57 3.68 -13.25
N GLU A 184 -29.79 3.40 -12.77
CA GLU A 184 -30.72 4.41 -12.26
C GLU A 184 -30.25 5.03 -10.94
N ASP A 185 -29.53 4.26 -10.14
CA ASP A 185 -28.97 4.75 -8.87
C ASP A 185 -27.76 5.67 -9.05
N ILE A 186 -27.14 5.66 -10.24
CA ILE A 186 -25.94 6.41 -10.58
C ILE A 186 -26.28 7.77 -11.23
N ASN A 187 -27.44 7.90 -11.86
CA ASN A 187 -27.95 9.11 -12.49
C ASN A 187 -28.68 10.00 -11.48
#